data_9bd23a703df952af1d541bcdbdb7d8cb
#
_entry.id   9bd23a703df952af1d541bcdbdb7d8cb
#
_cell.length_a   1.000
_cell.length_b   1.000
_cell.length_c   1.000
_cell.angle_alpha   90.00
_cell.angle_beta   90.00
_cell.angle_gamma   90.00
#
_symmetry.space_group_name_H-M   'P 1'
#
loop_
_entity.id
_entity.type
_entity.pdbx_description
1 polymer ?
#
loop_
_entity_poly.entity_id
_entity_poly.type
_entity_poly.pdbx_seq_one_letter_code
_entity_poly.pdbx_strand_id
1 'polypeptide(L)'
;AKIIMGIETSCDETGVGLVRLHDDGTVELIADEVASSVEQHARFGGVVPEIASRAHLEAMAPTVRRAFDAAGLTLKDVDAVAVTAGPGLAGALLVGVAAAKAYAAALGVPLYGVNHLAGHVAVDTLEHGPLPTPCLALLVSGGHTQLLRVDDIAGKITELGSTVDDA
;
A
#
# COMPACT_ATOMS: atom_id res chain seq x y z
N ALA A 1 17.53 -13.09 -3.17
CA ALA A 1 16.24 -12.40 -3.34
C ALA A 1 15.43 -12.45 -2.06
N LYS A 2 14.55 -11.46 -1.80
CA LYS A 2 13.70 -11.36 -0.60
C LYS A 2 12.24 -11.22 -1.00
N ILE A 3 11.34 -11.85 -0.25
CA ILE A 3 9.89 -11.70 -0.40
C ILE A 3 9.39 -10.67 0.60
N ILE A 4 8.68 -9.67 0.08
CA ILE A 4 8.11 -8.59 0.89
C ILE A 4 6.59 -8.62 0.73
N MET A 5 5.88 -8.67 1.86
CA MET A 5 4.42 -8.53 1.90
C MET A 5 4.05 -7.09 2.18
N GLY A 6 3.28 -6.48 1.28
CA GLY A 6 2.73 -5.14 1.44
C GLY A 6 1.25 -5.17 1.83
N ILE A 7 0.84 -4.30 2.76
CA ILE A 7 -0.55 -4.14 3.21
C ILE A 7 -0.97 -2.68 3.06
N GLU A 8 -2.09 -2.44 2.39
CA GLU A 8 -2.68 -1.12 2.15
C GLU A 8 -4.14 -1.10 2.61
N THR A 9 -4.47 -0.20 3.53
CA THR A 9 -5.84 0.00 4.04
C THR A 9 -6.16 1.47 4.30
N SER A 10 -5.60 2.38 3.50
CA SER A 10 -5.72 3.83 3.79
C SER A 10 -7.11 4.41 3.56
N CYS A 11 -7.96 3.78 2.76
CA CYS A 11 -9.30 4.28 2.44
C CYS A 11 -10.35 3.15 2.47
N ASP A 12 -10.88 2.72 1.33
CA ASP A 12 -12.01 1.79 1.19
C ASP A 12 -11.64 0.44 0.57
N GLU A 13 -10.39 0.27 0.17
CA GLU A 13 -9.86 -0.97 -0.37
C GLU A 13 -8.85 -1.61 0.56
N THR A 14 -8.95 -2.93 0.71
CA THR A 14 -7.93 -3.74 1.40
C THR A 14 -7.02 -4.35 0.34
N GLY A 15 -5.80 -3.86 0.25
CA GLY A 15 -4.79 -4.35 -0.69
C GLY A 15 -3.74 -5.20 0.02
N VAL A 16 -3.38 -6.33 -0.60
CA VAL A 16 -2.24 -7.16 -0.21
C VAL A 16 -1.42 -7.50 -1.44
N GLY A 17 -0.18 -7.02 -1.47
CA GLY A 17 0.77 -7.29 -2.53
C GLY A 17 1.94 -8.14 -2.05
N LEU A 18 2.45 -9.00 -2.92
CA LEU A 18 3.69 -9.74 -2.71
C LEU A 18 4.67 -9.37 -3.81
N VAL A 19 5.85 -8.92 -3.41
CA VAL A 19 6.92 -8.59 -4.34
C VAL A 19 8.18 -9.38 -4.01
N ARG A 20 8.98 -9.67 -5.04
CA ARG A 20 10.32 -10.21 -4.90
C ARG A 20 11.33 -9.12 -5.18
N LEU A 21 12.14 -8.81 -4.18
CA LEU A 21 13.30 -7.93 -4.33
C LEU A 21 14.53 -8.80 -4.65
N HIS A 22 15.04 -8.66 -5.86
CA HIS A 22 16.24 -9.36 -6.32
C HIS A 22 17.51 -8.70 -5.79
N ASP A 23 18.61 -9.44 -5.79
CA ASP A 23 19.90 -8.97 -5.25
C ASP A 23 20.51 -7.83 -6.08
N ASP A 24 20.11 -7.68 -7.33
CA ASP A 24 20.46 -6.58 -8.23
C ASP A 24 19.61 -5.31 -8.02
N GLY A 25 18.65 -5.36 -7.06
CA GLY A 25 17.74 -4.26 -6.74
C GLY A 25 16.48 -4.21 -7.60
N THR A 26 16.30 -5.11 -8.55
CA THR A 26 15.05 -5.19 -9.33
C THR A 26 13.92 -5.75 -8.47
N VAL A 27 12.69 -5.30 -8.77
CA VAL A 27 11.47 -5.68 -8.04
C VAL A 27 10.52 -6.39 -9.01
N GLU A 28 10.04 -7.57 -8.63
CA GLU A 28 9.08 -8.37 -9.36
C GLU A 28 7.76 -8.42 -8.59
N LEU A 29 6.65 -8.06 -9.22
CA LEU A 29 5.32 -8.26 -8.65
C LEU A 29 4.93 -9.74 -8.77
N ILE A 30 4.68 -10.40 -7.64
CA ILE A 30 4.30 -11.81 -7.59
C ILE A 30 2.78 -11.96 -7.47
N ALA A 31 2.16 -11.18 -6.61
CA ALA A 31 0.71 -11.17 -6.42
C ALA A 31 0.23 -9.79 -6.01
N ASP A 32 -0.99 -9.45 -6.46
CA ASP A 32 -1.70 -8.22 -6.13
C ASP A 32 -3.18 -8.57 -5.95
N GLU A 33 -3.64 -8.52 -4.72
CA GLU A 33 -5.01 -8.85 -4.34
C GLU A 33 -5.68 -7.68 -3.65
N VAL A 34 -6.88 -7.34 -4.12
CA VAL A 34 -7.68 -6.24 -3.60
C VAL A 34 -9.07 -6.73 -3.22
N ALA A 35 -9.55 -6.29 -2.07
CA ALA A 35 -10.95 -6.40 -1.66
C ALA A 35 -11.52 -5.00 -1.48
N SER A 36 -12.53 -4.65 -2.28
CA SER A 36 -13.17 -3.33 -2.25
C SER A 36 -14.43 -3.33 -1.41
N SER A 37 -14.64 -2.25 -0.66
CA SER A 37 -15.89 -1.98 0.08
C SER A 37 -16.75 -0.88 -0.57
N VAL A 38 -16.44 -0.49 -1.81
CA VAL A 38 -17.11 0.60 -2.55
C VAL A 38 -18.62 0.44 -2.56
N GLU A 39 -19.14 -0.76 -2.79
CA GLU A 39 -20.60 -1.01 -2.80
C GLU A 39 -21.27 -0.72 -1.46
N GLN A 40 -20.58 -0.95 -0.35
CA GLN A 40 -21.08 -0.67 1.00
C GLN A 40 -21.18 0.83 1.26
N HIS A 41 -20.36 1.63 0.60
CA HIS A 41 -20.33 3.09 0.72
C HIS A 41 -21.28 3.80 -0.24
N ALA A 42 -21.64 3.17 -1.38
CA ALA A 42 -22.40 3.79 -2.47
C ALA A 42 -23.70 4.48 -2.01
N ARG A 43 -24.42 3.86 -1.08
CA ARG A 43 -25.69 4.39 -0.52
C ARG A 43 -25.52 5.66 0.32
N PHE A 44 -24.31 6.00 0.73
CA PHE A 44 -23.98 7.18 1.53
C PHE A 44 -23.38 8.32 0.72
N GLY A 45 -23.13 8.10 -0.58
CA GLY A 45 -22.53 9.09 -1.47
C GLY A 45 -21.04 9.36 -1.23
N GLY A 46 -20.37 8.53 -0.45
CA GLY A 46 -18.95 8.65 -0.14
C GLY A 46 -18.48 7.67 0.92
N VAL A 47 -17.18 7.63 1.16
CA VAL A 47 -16.57 6.68 2.11
C VAL A 47 -16.97 7.01 3.55
N VAL A 48 -17.52 6.01 4.26
CA VAL A 48 -17.85 6.10 5.68
C VAL A 48 -16.74 5.41 6.49
N PRO A 49 -15.96 6.15 7.31
CA PRO A 49 -14.76 5.62 7.97
C PRO A 49 -15.01 4.37 8.83
N GLU A 50 -16.13 4.31 9.55
CA GLU A 50 -16.46 3.14 10.37
C GLU A 50 -16.75 1.89 9.52
N ILE A 51 -17.47 2.04 8.42
CA ILE A 51 -17.76 0.96 7.48
C ILE A 51 -16.46 0.47 6.86
N ALA A 52 -15.58 1.39 6.44
CA ALA A 52 -14.28 1.06 5.89
C ALA A 52 -13.45 0.24 6.88
N SER A 53 -13.35 0.67 8.14
CA SER A 53 -12.58 -0.03 9.17
C SER A 53 -13.08 -1.46 9.39
N ARG A 54 -14.39 -1.67 9.46
CA ARG A 54 -15.00 -3.00 9.60
C ARG A 54 -14.75 -3.88 8.37
N ALA A 55 -14.89 -3.30 7.18
CA ALA A 55 -14.65 -4.01 5.93
C ALA A 55 -13.18 -4.49 5.84
N HIS A 56 -12.21 -3.66 6.24
CA HIS A 56 -10.80 -4.07 6.30
C HIS A 56 -10.56 -5.23 7.27
N LEU A 57 -11.20 -5.21 8.44
CA LEU A 57 -11.10 -6.31 9.41
C LEU A 57 -11.61 -7.63 8.83
N GLU A 58 -12.74 -7.61 8.15
CA GLU A 58 -13.34 -8.80 7.54
C GLU A 58 -12.54 -9.29 6.32
N ALA A 59 -12.01 -8.37 5.52
CA ALA A 59 -11.31 -8.66 4.28
C ALA A 59 -9.83 -9.07 4.47
N MET A 60 -9.20 -8.69 5.57
CA MET A 60 -7.74 -8.82 5.75
C MET A 60 -7.26 -10.26 5.57
N ALA A 61 -7.73 -11.19 6.39
CA ALA A 61 -7.26 -12.58 6.33
C ALA A 61 -7.61 -13.28 4.99
N PRO A 62 -8.82 -13.13 4.42
CA PRO A 62 -9.13 -13.67 3.10
C PRO A 62 -8.24 -13.10 1.99
N THR A 63 -7.94 -11.80 2.01
CA THR A 63 -7.11 -11.14 0.99
C THR A 63 -5.66 -11.61 1.07
N VAL A 64 -5.11 -11.71 2.29
CA VAL A 64 -3.78 -12.29 2.51
C VAL A 64 -3.72 -13.72 1.96
N ARG A 65 -4.73 -14.55 2.27
CA ARG A 65 -4.77 -15.93 1.78
C ARG A 65 -4.75 -16.00 0.26
N ARG A 66 -5.60 -15.21 -0.42
CA ARG A 66 -5.62 -15.17 -1.90
C ARG A 66 -4.28 -14.76 -2.48
N ALA A 67 -3.60 -13.77 -1.90
CA ALA A 67 -2.29 -13.33 -2.38
C ALA A 67 -1.26 -14.45 -2.32
N PHE A 68 -1.20 -15.18 -1.21
CA PHE A 68 -0.28 -16.31 -1.07
C PHE A 68 -0.64 -17.50 -1.96
N ASP A 69 -1.93 -17.80 -2.11
CA ASP A 69 -2.40 -18.85 -3.02
C ASP A 69 -2.04 -18.52 -4.47
N ALA A 70 -2.27 -17.28 -4.91
CA ALA A 70 -1.90 -16.82 -6.25
C ALA A 70 -0.38 -16.86 -6.50
N ALA A 71 0.41 -16.54 -5.49
CA ALA A 71 1.87 -16.56 -5.56
C ALA A 71 2.48 -17.96 -5.48
N GLY A 72 1.73 -18.97 -5.00
CA GLY A 72 2.27 -20.29 -4.68
C GLY A 72 3.29 -20.26 -3.52
N LEU A 73 3.14 -19.28 -2.61
CA LEU A 73 4.00 -19.06 -1.45
C LEU A 73 3.25 -19.32 -0.15
N THR A 74 4.00 -19.32 0.94
CA THR A 74 3.49 -19.40 2.31
C THR A 74 3.97 -18.21 3.14
N LEU A 75 3.34 -17.95 4.27
CA LEU A 75 3.78 -16.89 5.19
C LEU A 75 5.24 -17.06 5.66
N LYS A 76 5.76 -18.28 5.67
CA LYS A 76 7.16 -18.56 6.05
C LYS A 76 8.19 -18.07 5.05
N ASP A 77 7.76 -17.78 3.83
CA ASP A 77 8.63 -17.28 2.77
C ASP A 77 8.84 -15.76 2.86
N VAL A 78 8.10 -15.07 3.76
CA VAL A 78 8.16 -13.61 3.92
C VAL A 78 9.42 -13.21 4.68
N ASP A 79 10.19 -12.32 4.11
CA ASP A 79 11.41 -11.74 4.70
C ASP A 79 11.17 -10.38 5.36
N ALA A 80 10.12 -9.65 4.94
CA ALA A 80 9.75 -8.36 5.51
C ALA A 80 8.28 -8.05 5.28
N VAL A 81 7.69 -7.22 6.14
CA VAL A 81 6.34 -6.69 5.99
C VAL A 81 6.42 -5.18 5.81
N ALA A 82 5.70 -4.64 4.84
CA ALA A 82 5.49 -3.22 4.63
C ALA A 82 4.00 -2.89 4.80
N VAL A 83 3.69 -1.72 5.35
CA VAL A 83 2.31 -1.28 5.54
C VAL A 83 2.17 0.22 5.34
N THR A 84 1.10 0.65 4.71
CA THR A 84 0.78 2.07 4.63
C THR A 84 0.47 2.61 6.02
N ALA A 85 1.28 3.59 6.45
CA ALA A 85 1.18 4.22 7.76
C ALA A 85 0.47 5.59 7.73
N GLY A 86 0.24 6.14 6.54
CA GLY A 86 -0.43 7.41 6.27
C GLY A 86 0.10 8.06 4.98
N PRO A 87 -0.59 9.13 4.51
CA PRO A 87 -1.90 9.64 4.95
C PRO A 87 -3.06 8.70 4.60
N GLY A 88 -4.20 8.89 5.27
CA GLY A 88 -5.41 8.12 5.04
C GLY A 88 -6.41 8.22 6.21
N LEU A 89 -7.48 7.45 6.15
CA LEU A 89 -8.47 7.38 7.22
C LEU A 89 -7.86 6.67 8.44
N ALA A 90 -7.81 7.35 9.58
CA ALA A 90 -7.12 6.85 10.78
C ALA A 90 -7.58 5.46 11.22
N GLY A 91 -8.89 5.21 11.28
CA GLY A 91 -9.44 3.91 11.64
C GLY A 91 -9.10 2.81 10.64
N ALA A 92 -9.12 3.11 9.35
CA ALA A 92 -8.74 2.19 8.29
C ALA A 92 -7.24 1.85 8.34
N LEU A 93 -6.38 2.87 8.45
CA LEU A 93 -4.93 2.69 8.62
C LEU A 93 -4.58 1.81 9.82
N LEU A 94 -5.27 2.01 10.95
CA LEU A 94 -5.05 1.22 12.17
C LEU A 94 -5.26 -0.27 11.94
N VAL A 95 -6.25 -0.67 11.15
CA VAL A 95 -6.49 -2.09 10.83
C VAL A 95 -5.31 -2.70 10.10
N GLY A 96 -4.82 -2.05 9.04
CA GLY A 96 -3.66 -2.52 8.28
C GLY A 96 -2.39 -2.56 9.13
N VAL A 97 -2.12 -1.50 9.89
CA VAL A 97 -0.95 -1.42 10.77
C VAL A 97 -0.98 -2.49 11.86
N ALA A 98 -2.15 -2.74 12.47
CA ALA A 98 -2.29 -3.80 13.48
C ALA A 98 -2.05 -5.20 12.88
N ALA A 99 -2.62 -5.48 11.71
CA ALA A 99 -2.39 -6.73 11.01
C ALA A 99 -0.91 -6.92 10.64
N ALA A 100 -0.28 -5.88 10.07
CA ALA A 100 1.13 -5.92 9.69
C ALA A 100 2.06 -6.17 10.88
N LYS A 101 1.79 -5.51 12.02
CA LYS A 101 2.52 -5.76 13.28
C LYS A 101 2.37 -7.20 13.74
N ALA A 102 1.16 -7.76 13.69
CA ALA A 102 0.89 -9.14 14.07
C ALA A 102 1.66 -10.13 13.18
N TYR A 103 1.61 -9.95 11.86
CA TYR A 103 2.36 -10.78 10.91
C TYR A 103 3.87 -10.67 11.13
N ALA A 104 4.41 -9.45 11.20
CA ALA A 104 5.85 -9.23 11.40
C ALA A 104 6.34 -9.85 12.71
N ALA A 105 5.58 -9.69 13.80
CA ALA A 105 5.92 -10.28 15.11
C ALA A 105 5.86 -11.80 15.08
N ALA A 106 4.82 -12.39 14.48
CA ALA A 106 4.65 -13.83 14.39
C ALA A 106 5.74 -14.51 13.54
N LEU A 107 6.18 -13.83 12.48
CA LEU A 107 7.20 -14.34 11.56
C LEU A 107 8.62 -13.99 12.00
N GLY A 108 8.80 -13.06 12.93
CA GLY A 108 10.12 -12.58 13.38
C GLY A 108 10.86 -11.78 12.31
N VAL A 109 10.13 -11.05 11.45
CA VAL A 109 10.68 -10.27 10.32
C VAL A 109 10.53 -8.76 10.55
N PRO A 110 11.34 -7.91 9.91
CA PRO A 110 11.21 -6.47 10.02
C PRO A 110 9.88 -5.95 9.45
N LEU A 111 9.40 -4.85 10.05
CA LEU A 111 8.22 -4.11 9.66
C LEU A 111 8.59 -2.69 9.21
N TYR A 112 8.08 -2.28 8.05
CA TYR A 112 8.30 -0.95 7.48
C TYR A 112 6.99 -0.19 7.32
N GLY A 113 6.90 1.03 7.88
CA GLY A 113 5.83 1.97 7.60
C GLY A 113 6.11 2.72 6.30
N VAL A 114 5.14 2.74 5.39
CA VAL A 114 5.26 3.38 4.08
C VAL A 114 4.27 4.54 3.97
N ASN A 115 4.71 5.63 3.35
CA ASN A 115 3.83 6.74 3.00
C ASN A 115 2.95 6.35 1.80
N HIS A 116 1.64 6.58 1.90
CA HIS A 116 0.66 6.24 0.86
C HIS A 116 0.98 6.89 -0.50
N LEU A 117 1.37 8.17 -0.50
CA LEU A 117 1.70 8.91 -1.73
C LEU A 117 3.01 8.41 -2.34
N ALA A 118 3.98 8.04 -1.51
CA ALA A 118 5.19 7.38 -1.98
C ALA A 118 4.89 6.04 -2.64
N GLY A 119 3.93 5.29 -2.12
CA GLY A 119 3.44 4.05 -2.72
C GLY A 119 2.88 4.26 -4.12
N HIS A 120 2.07 5.30 -4.33
CA HIS A 120 1.55 5.66 -5.67
C HIS A 120 2.66 5.98 -6.67
N VAL A 121 3.70 6.68 -6.26
CA VAL A 121 4.84 7.00 -7.13
C VAL A 121 5.69 5.76 -7.38
N ALA A 122 5.90 4.94 -6.35
CA ALA A 122 6.77 3.76 -6.41
C ALA A 122 6.23 2.67 -7.34
N VAL A 123 4.90 2.59 -7.57
CA VAL A 123 4.31 1.57 -8.45
C VAL A 123 4.87 1.61 -9.87
N ASP A 124 5.29 2.78 -10.35
CA ASP A 124 5.92 2.94 -11.65
C ASP A 124 7.21 2.11 -11.79
N THR A 125 7.91 1.87 -10.69
CA THR A 125 9.13 1.05 -10.69
C THR A 125 8.90 -0.41 -11.05
N LEU A 126 7.67 -0.92 -10.91
CA LEU A 126 7.32 -2.29 -11.27
C LEU A 126 7.30 -2.51 -12.79
N GLU A 127 6.97 -1.46 -13.55
CA GLU A 127 6.87 -1.53 -15.02
C GLU A 127 8.11 -0.96 -15.71
N HIS A 128 8.69 0.11 -15.17
CA HIS A 128 9.72 0.89 -15.84
C HIS A 128 11.11 0.81 -15.17
N GLY A 129 11.21 0.06 -14.07
CA GLY A 129 12.45 -0.02 -13.30
C GLY A 129 12.70 1.20 -12.40
N PRO A 130 13.93 1.41 -11.91
CA PRO A 130 14.24 2.47 -10.96
C PRO A 130 13.84 3.85 -11.45
N LEU A 131 13.17 4.65 -10.59
CA LEU A 131 12.82 6.02 -10.90
C LEU A 131 14.09 6.87 -11.17
N PRO A 132 14.09 7.68 -12.24
CA PRO A 132 15.13 8.70 -12.40
C PRO A 132 15.01 9.71 -11.27
N THR A 133 16.07 9.94 -10.51
CA THR A 133 16.07 10.92 -9.40
C THR A 133 17.11 12.00 -9.63
N PRO A 134 16.78 13.29 -9.36
CA PRO A 134 15.45 13.78 -8.95
C PRO A 134 14.43 13.73 -10.09
N CYS A 135 13.17 13.49 -9.75
CA CYS A 135 12.06 13.57 -10.72
C CYS A 135 10.85 14.33 -10.12
N LEU A 136 9.91 14.67 -10.98
CA LEU A 136 8.62 15.23 -10.59
C LEU A 136 7.54 14.16 -10.77
N ALA A 137 6.64 14.07 -9.80
CA ALA A 137 5.45 13.23 -9.85
C ALA A 137 4.21 14.11 -9.72
N LEU A 138 3.27 13.96 -10.65
CA LEU A 138 1.94 14.55 -10.57
C LEU A 138 0.95 13.46 -10.16
N LEU A 139 0.39 13.58 -8.95
CA LEU A 139 -0.65 12.69 -8.46
C LEU A 139 -2.02 13.35 -8.66
N VAL A 140 -2.91 12.66 -9.36
CA VAL A 140 -4.30 13.08 -9.60
C VAL A 140 -5.21 11.96 -9.12
N SER A 141 -5.86 12.13 -7.97
CA SER A 141 -6.57 11.06 -7.28
C SER A 141 -8.08 11.29 -7.10
N GLY A 142 -8.66 12.26 -7.78
CA GLY A 142 -10.09 12.58 -7.65
C GLY A 142 -10.45 13.36 -6.38
N GLY A 143 -9.76 13.17 -5.26
CA GLY A 143 -9.95 13.94 -4.04
C GLY A 143 -9.06 15.18 -3.97
N HIS A 144 -7.91 15.13 -4.61
CA HIS A 144 -6.97 16.25 -4.72
C HIS A 144 -5.87 15.94 -5.74
N THR A 145 -5.17 16.98 -6.16
CA THR A 145 -4.03 16.88 -7.06
C THR A 145 -2.79 17.42 -6.35
N GLN A 146 -1.68 16.71 -6.46
CA GLN A 146 -0.40 17.10 -5.84
C GLN A 146 0.74 17.02 -6.84
N LEU A 147 1.62 18.03 -6.82
CA LEU A 147 2.90 18.01 -7.51
C LEU A 147 4.01 17.73 -6.49
N LEU A 148 4.72 16.64 -6.69
CA LEU A 148 5.78 16.17 -5.79
C LEU A 148 7.13 16.22 -6.49
N ARG A 149 8.15 16.65 -5.77
CA ARG A 149 9.56 16.42 -6.14
C ARG A 149 10.07 15.19 -5.38
N VAL A 150 10.58 14.23 -6.11
CA VAL A 150 11.16 12.99 -5.58
C VAL A 150 12.66 13.04 -5.76
N ASP A 151 13.40 13.26 -4.68
CA ASP A 151 14.86 13.16 -4.65
C ASP A 151 15.29 11.72 -4.26
N ASP A 152 14.49 11.07 -3.41
CA ASP A 152 14.62 9.67 -3.01
C ASP A 152 13.24 9.14 -2.61
N ILE A 153 12.78 8.09 -3.29
CA ILE A 153 11.46 7.49 -3.03
C ILE A 153 11.35 6.90 -1.62
N ALA A 154 12.47 6.50 -1.02
CA ALA A 154 12.50 5.92 0.32
C ALA A 154 12.28 6.92 1.45
N GLY A 155 12.40 8.23 1.22
CA GLY A 155 12.21 9.19 2.29
C GLY A 155 12.42 10.66 1.97
N LYS A 156 12.75 11.02 0.74
CA LYS A 156 12.97 12.43 0.38
C LYS A 156 12.02 12.88 -0.74
N ILE A 157 10.75 13.06 -0.35
CA ILE A 157 9.69 13.57 -1.22
C ILE A 157 9.26 14.92 -0.67
N THR A 158 9.21 15.94 -1.53
CA THR A 158 8.82 17.30 -1.19
C THR A 158 7.58 17.69 -1.99
N GLU A 159 6.52 18.08 -1.31
CA GLU A 159 5.35 18.68 -1.97
C GLU A 159 5.72 20.08 -2.48
N LEU A 160 5.50 20.32 -3.77
CA LEU A 160 5.71 21.60 -4.42
C LEU A 160 4.42 22.40 -4.52
N GLY A 161 3.28 21.71 -4.52
CA GLY A 161 1.96 22.31 -4.56
C GLY A 161 0.86 21.28 -4.56
N SER A 162 -0.31 21.68 -4.13
CA SER A 162 -1.51 20.84 -4.11
C SER A 162 -2.78 21.65 -4.31
N THR A 163 -3.83 21.00 -4.79
CA THR A 163 -5.19 21.57 -4.80
C THR A 163 -5.87 21.28 -3.49
N VAL A 164 -6.79 22.15 -3.10
CA VAL A 164 -7.64 21.96 -1.89
C VAL A 164 -8.93 21.25 -2.27
N ASP A 165 -9.34 21.39 -3.53
CA ASP A 165 -10.57 20.81 -4.09
C ASP A 165 -10.22 19.79 -5.18
N ASP A 166 -11.21 19.04 -5.63
CA ASP A 166 -11.10 18.09 -6.72
C ASP A 166 -10.54 18.76 -8.00
N ALA A 167 -9.73 18.00 -8.69
CA ALA A 167 -9.15 18.41 -9.95
C ALA A 167 -10.12 18.26 -11.13
#